data_f7161b903077829d4035d993be484fe9
#
_entry.id   f7161b903077829d4035d993be484fe9
#
_cell.length_a   1.000
_cell.length_b   1.000
_cell.length_c   1.000
_cell.angle_alpha   90.00
_cell.angle_beta   90.00
_cell.angle_gamma   90.00
#
_symmetry.space_group_name_H-M   'P 1'
#
loop_
_entity.id
_entity.type
_entity.pdbx_description
1 polymer ?
#
loop_
_entity_poly.entity_id
_entity_poly.type
_entity_poly.pdbx_seq_one_letter_code
_entity_poly.pdbx_strand_id
1 'polypeptide(L)'
;MKVLIISGAYPPMHAGEATNAYHLCKQLVERGIEVHVLTSVGNVGTADAHIHVHPIMQSWGWTELFRARTFLKSCVPDAVFLMYIGLMYKCHPMVTFLPTLCKKLFPNVPFVTRYESAFVGADPSKTGFLSRVFRKLMVRWAGVKDVAYSSGTLLRDSDSVIALCERHRALLIEEWPSVGNKVALIPPPPNLFIASNDGDQARQRGRKRLGVEPTDFVVTFFGYLYPIKGIETLLRAFATVSAQRPEAKLLFIGGKVDLDVQGGASYFDEMQTLAKTLQIDGRTTWTGAFKSHEEEASLLLHASDVCVLPFLEGVQLNNSSFASMVAHGLPIIVTRGPLMDQAFIHGENVLTCEPKDHQAV
;
A
#
# COMPACT_ATOMS: atom_id res chain seq x y z
N MET A 1 16.36 20.96 -7.47
CA MET A 1 16.73 19.65 -6.92
C MET A 1 16.08 18.56 -7.77
N LYS A 2 16.86 17.60 -8.21
CA LYS A 2 16.42 16.46 -9.03
C LYS A 2 16.36 15.20 -8.19
N VAL A 3 15.17 14.61 -8.06
CA VAL A 3 14.95 13.37 -7.32
C VAL A 3 14.66 12.22 -8.26
N LEU A 4 15.40 11.12 -8.11
CA LEU A 4 15.12 9.87 -8.82
C LEU A 4 14.28 8.94 -7.94
N ILE A 5 13.06 8.64 -8.37
CA ILE A 5 12.21 7.59 -7.79
C ILE A 5 12.49 6.29 -8.55
N ILE A 6 12.80 5.21 -7.84
CA ILE A 6 12.92 3.87 -8.40
C ILE A 6 11.72 3.07 -7.92
N SER A 7 10.86 2.65 -8.86
CA SER A 7 9.68 1.85 -8.56
C SER A 7 9.43 0.79 -9.63
N GLY A 8 9.25 -0.46 -9.22
CA GLY A 8 8.86 -1.54 -10.13
C GLY A 8 7.44 -1.38 -10.67
N ALA A 9 6.58 -0.68 -9.94
CA ALA A 9 5.20 -0.37 -10.29
C ALA A 9 5.00 1.14 -10.51
N TYR A 10 4.35 1.51 -11.60
CA TYR A 10 3.97 2.89 -11.92
C TYR A 10 2.77 2.87 -12.90
N PRO A 11 1.93 3.90 -12.98
CA PRO A 11 0.83 3.90 -13.95
C PRO A 11 1.28 3.62 -15.40
N PRO A 12 0.47 2.92 -16.22
CA PRO A 12 -0.94 2.56 -15.98
C PRO A 12 -1.16 1.24 -15.20
N MET A 13 -0.15 0.69 -14.54
CA MET A 13 -0.31 -0.53 -13.75
C MET A 13 -1.35 -0.33 -12.64
N HIS A 14 -2.36 -1.20 -12.58
CA HIS A 14 -3.37 -1.21 -11.53
C HIS A 14 -2.86 -1.90 -10.26
N ALA A 15 -2.13 -1.17 -9.44
CA ALA A 15 -1.59 -1.62 -8.16
C ALA A 15 -1.53 -0.45 -7.17
N GLY A 16 -1.70 -0.73 -5.88
CA GLY A 16 -1.62 0.28 -4.82
C GLY A 16 -0.27 1.00 -4.81
N GLU A 17 0.80 0.26 -5.07
CA GLU A 17 2.16 0.76 -5.15
C GLU A 17 2.37 1.73 -6.33
N ALA A 18 1.73 1.45 -7.49
CA ALA A 18 1.80 2.34 -8.64
C ALA A 18 1.12 3.68 -8.35
N THR A 19 -0.04 3.63 -7.67
CA THR A 19 -0.77 4.82 -7.22
C THR A 19 0.03 5.61 -6.19
N ASN A 20 0.61 4.94 -5.20
CA ASN A 20 1.48 5.57 -4.19
C ASN A 20 2.70 6.24 -4.83
N ALA A 21 3.36 5.57 -5.78
CA ALA A 21 4.50 6.14 -6.50
C ALA A 21 4.10 7.41 -7.26
N TYR A 22 2.98 7.39 -7.95
CA TYR A 22 2.47 8.54 -8.68
C TYR A 22 2.11 9.72 -7.76
N HIS A 23 1.39 9.48 -6.67
CA HIS A 23 1.05 10.53 -5.70
C HIS A 23 2.28 11.14 -5.05
N LEU A 24 3.29 10.32 -4.71
CA LEU A 24 4.57 10.83 -4.21
C LEU A 24 5.23 11.75 -5.24
N CYS A 25 5.30 11.34 -6.51
CA CYS A 25 5.88 12.17 -7.57
C CYS A 25 5.15 13.51 -7.70
N LYS A 26 3.80 13.50 -7.72
CA LYS A 26 3.00 14.73 -7.77
C LYS A 26 3.29 15.67 -6.61
N GLN A 27 3.32 15.14 -5.40
CA GLN A 27 3.60 15.92 -4.20
C GLN A 27 5.01 16.51 -4.18
N LEU A 28 5.99 15.85 -4.78
CA LEU A 28 7.33 16.39 -4.96
C LEU A 28 7.35 17.51 -6.00
N VAL A 29 6.67 17.33 -7.12
CA VAL A 29 6.56 18.35 -8.18
C VAL A 29 5.86 19.62 -7.67
N GLU A 30 4.78 19.48 -6.89
CA GLU A 30 4.08 20.61 -6.25
C GLU A 30 4.98 21.43 -5.32
N ARG A 31 6.08 20.82 -4.83
CA ARG A 31 7.12 21.46 -4.03
C ARG A 31 8.32 21.99 -4.84
N GLY A 32 8.19 22.03 -6.17
CA GLY A 32 9.22 22.53 -7.08
C GLY A 32 10.41 21.58 -7.28
N ILE A 33 10.20 20.27 -7.05
CA ILE A 33 11.24 19.24 -7.23
C ILE A 33 11.10 18.66 -8.64
N GLU A 34 12.19 18.56 -9.39
CA GLU A 34 12.27 17.83 -10.66
C GLU A 34 12.28 16.34 -10.37
N VAL A 35 11.30 15.60 -10.90
CA VAL A 35 11.12 14.19 -10.60
C VAL A 35 11.40 13.31 -11.81
N HIS A 36 12.33 12.36 -11.64
CA HIS A 36 12.57 11.28 -12.60
C HIS A 36 12.10 9.96 -12.00
N VAL A 37 11.49 9.09 -12.81
CA VAL A 37 10.99 7.78 -12.37
C VAL A 37 11.64 6.68 -13.20
N LEU A 38 12.48 5.84 -12.58
CA LEU A 38 12.98 4.62 -13.19
C LEU A 38 12.01 3.47 -12.89
N THR A 39 11.42 2.90 -13.93
CA THR A 39 10.36 1.88 -13.76
C THR A 39 10.41 0.79 -14.83
N SER A 40 9.51 -0.20 -14.71
CA SER A 40 9.37 -1.32 -15.64
C SER A 40 8.84 -0.87 -17.00
N VAL A 41 9.25 -1.56 -18.05
CA VAL A 41 8.69 -1.39 -19.40
C VAL A 41 7.16 -1.57 -19.35
N GLY A 42 6.44 -0.67 -20.06
CA GLY A 42 4.98 -0.62 -20.06
C GLY A 42 4.39 0.40 -19.07
N ASN A 43 5.14 0.83 -18.07
CA ASN A 43 4.71 1.85 -17.11
C ASN A 43 5.07 3.26 -17.65
N VAL A 44 4.29 3.75 -18.57
CA VAL A 44 4.59 5.03 -19.29
C VAL A 44 4.16 6.28 -18.54
N GLY A 45 3.44 6.11 -17.42
CA GLY A 45 2.94 7.23 -16.62
C GLY A 45 1.72 7.93 -17.23
N THR A 46 1.28 8.96 -16.52
CA THR A 46 0.31 9.94 -17.00
C THR A 46 1.07 11.16 -17.56
N ALA A 47 0.45 11.89 -18.49
CA ALA A 47 1.06 13.06 -19.09
C ALA A 47 1.14 14.22 -18.07
N ASP A 48 2.19 14.21 -17.25
CA ASP A 48 2.57 15.32 -16.37
C ASP A 48 3.93 15.84 -16.86
N ALA A 49 3.98 17.10 -17.27
CA ALA A 49 5.16 17.70 -17.89
C ALA A 49 6.38 17.78 -16.96
N HIS A 50 6.17 17.64 -15.64
CA HIS A 50 7.21 17.77 -14.63
C HIS A 50 7.67 16.43 -14.05
N ILE A 51 7.06 15.31 -14.49
CA ILE A 51 7.44 13.94 -14.09
C ILE A 51 8.03 13.22 -15.30
N HIS A 52 9.33 13.01 -15.29
CA HIS A 52 10.07 12.34 -16.36
C HIS A 52 10.10 10.83 -16.12
N VAL A 53 9.21 10.07 -16.78
CA VAL A 53 9.13 8.62 -16.63
C VAL A 53 10.09 7.92 -17.58
N HIS A 54 10.90 6.99 -17.06
CA HIS A 54 11.87 6.18 -17.80
C HIS A 54 11.52 4.69 -17.65
N PRO A 55 10.63 4.15 -18.53
CA PRO A 55 10.15 2.76 -18.46
C PRO A 55 11.14 1.83 -19.17
N ILE A 56 12.34 1.72 -18.66
CA ILE A 56 13.44 1.02 -19.33
C ILE A 56 13.80 -0.33 -18.73
N MET A 57 13.29 -0.67 -17.52
CA MET A 57 13.62 -1.92 -16.84
C MET A 57 12.73 -3.06 -17.33
N GLN A 58 13.32 -4.11 -17.93
CA GLN A 58 12.56 -5.23 -18.52
C GLN A 58 12.25 -6.33 -17.52
N SER A 59 13.22 -6.73 -16.70
CA SER A 59 13.12 -7.93 -15.85
C SER A 59 13.55 -7.72 -14.40
N TRP A 60 14.23 -6.62 -14.09
CA TRP A 60 14.91 -6.39 -12.81
C TRP A 60 15.94 -7.48 -12.44
N GLY A 61 16.39 -8.26 -13.46
CA GLY A 61 17.42 -9.29 -13.31
C GLY A 61 18.85 -8.74 -13.27
N TRP A 62 19.84 -9.62 -13.07
CA TRP A 62 21.24 -9.20 -12.91
C TRP A 62 21.79 -8.37 -14.08
N THR A 63 21.40 -8.65 -15.31
CA THR A 63 21.81 -7.87 -16.50
C THR A 63 21.29 -6.44 -16.47
N GLU A 64 20.15 -6.19 -15.81
CA GLU A 64 19.56 -4.87 -15.68
C GLU A 64 20.38 -3.93 -14.79
N LEU A 65 21.28 -4.46 -13.96
CA LEU A 65 22.19 -3.64 -13.16
C LEU A 65 23.07 -2.73 -14.04
N PHE A 66 23.51 -3.23 -15.21
CA PHE A 66 24.27 -2.42 -16.17
C PHE A 66 23.41 -1.30 -16.77
N ARG A 67 22.13 -1.59 -17.06
CA ARG A 67 21.17 -0.60 -17.56
C ARG A 67 20.90 0.46 -16.50
N ALA A 68 20.62 0.06 -15.25
CA ALA A 68 20.46 0.98 -14.13
C ALA A 68 21.72 1.84 -13.93
N ARG A 69 22.92 1.25 -14.00
CA ARG A 69 24.20 2.01 -13.92
C ARG A 69 24.33 3.06 -15.01
N THR A 70 24.03 2.70 -16.26
CA THR A 70 24.10 3.62 -17.41
C THR A 70 23.11 4.76 -17.24
N PHE A 71 21.87 4.44 -16.84
CA PHE A 71 20.83 5.42 -16.59
C PHE A 71 21.20 6.37 -15.44
N LEU A 72 21.68 5.85 -14.31
CA LEU A 72 22.11 6.68 -13.17
C LEU A 72 23.19 7.69 -13.57
N LYS A 73 24.15 7.28 -14.41
CA LYS A 73 25.21 8.17 -14.92
C LYS A 73 24.68 9.28 -15.83
N SER A 74 23.61 9.04 -16.57
CA SER A 74 22.99 10.08 -17.43
C SER A 74 22.01 10.96 -16.66
N CYS A 75 21.32 10.42 -15.67
CA CYS A 75 20.33 11.14 -14.87
C CYS A 75 20.98 12.10 -13.86
N VAL A 76 22.10 11.69 -13.22
CA VAL A 76 22.81 12.45 -12.19
C VAL A 76 21.84 13.08 -11.17
N PRO A 77 21.20 12.26 -10.32
CA PRO A 77 20.21 12.76 -9.36
C PRO A 77 20.89 13.43 -8.15
N ASP A 78 20.18 14.38 -7.51
CA ASP A 78 20.57 14.96 -6.23
C ASP A 78 20.17 14.07 -5.05
N ALA A 79 19.14 13.24 -5.22
CA ALA A 79 18.71 12.23 -4.25
C ALA A 79 18.04 11.05 -4.96
N VAL A 80 18.12 9.85 -4.36
CA VAL A 80 17.48 8.63 -4.87
C VAL A 80 16.50 8.09 -3.83
N PHE A 81 15.29 7.77 -4.27
CA PHE A 81 14.25 7.18 -3.44
C PHE A 81 13.81 5.85 -4.06
N LEU A 82 14.04 4.75 -3.36
CA LEU A 82 13.62 3.41 -3.77
C LEU A 82 12.33 3.01 -3.04
N MET A 83 11.28 2.72 -3.78
CA MET A 83 10.06 2.06 -3.28
C MET A 83 10.25 0.56 -3.37
N TYR A 84 10.61 -0.08 -2.26
CA TYR A 84 10.93 -1.50 -2.25
C TYR A 84 9.77 -2.35 -1.72
N ILE A 85 9.20 -3.13 -2.62
CA ILE A 85 8.37 -4.31 -2.33
C ILE A 85 8.82 -5.42 -3.27
N GLY A 86 9.27 -6.54 -2.74
CA GLY A 86 9.93 -7.59 -3.51
C GLY A 86 9.13 -8.07 -4.73
N LEU A 87 7.80 -8.18 -4.60
CA LEU A 87 6.91 -8.61 -5.68
C LEU A 87 6.99 -7.71 -6.93
N MET A 88 7.11 -6.40 -6.76
CA MET A 88 7.19 -5.44 -7.88
C MET A 88 8.50 -5.58 -8.68
N TYR A 89 9.48 -6.26 -8.12
CA TYR A 89 10.75 -6.59 -8.73
C TYR A 89 10.90 -8.09 -9.02
N LYS A 90 9.76 -8.80 -9.13
CA LYS A 90 9.73 -10.27 -9.35
C LYS A 90 10.54 -11.04 -8.30
N CYS A 91 10.62 -10.52 -7.08
CA CYS A 91 11.44 -11.01 -5.98
C CYS A 91 12.92 -11.22 -6.34
N HIS A 92 13.44 -10.54 -7.37
CA HIS A 92 14.81 -10.71 -7.80
C HIS A 92 15.76 -9.83 -6.95
N PRO A 93 16.87 -10.38 -6.41
CA PRO A 93 17.74 -9.68 -5.47
C PRO A 93 18.56 -8.54 -6.08
N MET A 94 18.61 -8.37 -7.39
CA MET A 94 19.43 -7.33 -8.05
C MET A 94 19.12 -5.94 -7.51
N VAL A 95 17.83 -5.59 -7.36
CA VAL A 95 17.39 -4.27 -6.92
C VAL A 95 17.92 -3.93 -5.53
N THR A 96 18.14 -4.93 -4.68
CA THR A 96 18.67 -4.74 -3.32
C THR A 96 20.14 -4.31 -3.27
N PHE A 97 20.84 -4.29 -4.42
CA PHE A 97 22.20 -3.80 -4.56
C PHE A 97 22.28 -2.39 -5.18
N LEU A 98 21.15 -1.77 -5.51
CA LEU A 98 21.12 -0.42 -6.06
C LEU A 98 21.70 0.65 -5.11
N PRO A 99 21.49 0.60 -3.77
CA PRO A 99 22.15 1.54 -2.87
C PRO A 99 23.68 1.47 -2.97
N THR A 100 24.24 0.27 -2.97
CA THR A 100 25.70 0.09 -3.17
C THR A 100 26.17 0.66 -4.51
N LEU A 101 25.39 0.44 -5.58
CA LEU A 101 25.71 0.99 -6.91
C LEU A 101 25.68 2.53 -6.86
N CYS A 102 24.65 3.12 -6.29
CA CYS A 102 24.55 4.58 -6.16
C CYS A 102 25.69 5.17 -5.35
N LYS A 103 26.02 4.62 -4.19
CA LYS A 103 27.16 5.09 -3.37
C LYS A 103 28.51 4.99 -4.08
N LYS A 104 28.72 3.97 -4.90
CA LYS A 104 29.95 3.84 -5.71
C LYS A 104 30.03 4.83 -6.87
N LEU A 105 28.87 5.26 -7.41
CA LEU A 105 28.81 6.25 -8.50
C LEU A 105 28.81 7.69 -7.95
N PHE A 106 28.08 7.90 -6.88
CA PHE A 106 27.77 9.21 -6.29
C PHE A 106 27.82 9.13 -4.76
N PRO A 107 29.02 9.19 -4.14
CA PRO A 107 29.18 8.96 -2.69
C PRO A 107 28.35 9.91 -1.80
N ASN A 108 28.08 11.13 -2.29
CA ASN A 108 27.39 12.18 -1.53
C ASN A 108 25.89 12.30 -1.86
N VAL A 109 25.37 11.49 -2.78
CA VAL A 109 23.93 11.48 -3.13
C VAL A 109 23.19 10.61 -2.11
N PRO A 110 22.25 11.17 -1.34
CA PRO A 110 21.48 10.41 -0.38
C PRO A 110 20.60 9.38 -1.08
N PHE A 111 20.56 8.16 -0.51
CA PHE A 111 19.72 7.06 -0.95
C PHE A 111 18.74 6.69 0.15
N VAL A 112 17.45 6.88 -0.11
CA VAL A 112 16.36 6.54 0.80
C VAL A 112 15.64 5.30 0.29
N THR A 113 15.40 4.33 1.16
CA THR A 113 14.58 3.15 0.85
C THR A 113 13.30 3.16 1.67
N ARG A 114 12.14 3.21 1.00
CA ARG A 114 10.85 2.86 1.60
C ARG A 114 10.67 1.35 1.51
N TYR A 115 10.66 0.69 2.66
CA TYR A 115 10.61 -0.76 2.76
C TYR A 115 9.19 -1.21 3.10
N GLU A 116 8.43 -1.71 2.11
CA GLU A 116 7.02 -2.03 2.28
C GLU A 116 6.76 -3.47 2.76
N SER A 117 7.68 -4.38 2.52
CA SER A 117 7.50 -5.79 2.90
C SER A 117 8.80 -6.41 3.38
N ALA A 118 8.84 -6.76 4.65
CA ALA A 118 9.95 -7.51 5.24
C ALA A 118 9.96 -9.02 4.88
N PHE A 119 8.95 -9.52 4.13
CA PHE A 119 8.64 -10.95 4.14
C PHE A 119 8.46 -11.65 2.81
N VAL A 120 8.48 -11.00 1.69
CA VAL A 120 8.40 -11.73 0.43
C VAL A 120 9.80 -12.15 0.01
N GLY A 121 10.38 -13.06 0.77
CA GLY A 121 11.58 -13.77 0.39
C GLY A 121 11.26 -14.67 -0.79
N ALA A 122 11.79 -14.38 -1.98
CA ALA A 122 11.92 -15.42 -2.97
C ALA A 122 12.76 -16.53 -2.33
N ASP A 123 12.33 -17.76 -2.47
CA ASP A 123 13.08 -18.93 -2.01
C ASP A 123 14.42 -19.01 -2.79
N PRO A 124 15.57 -18.80 -2.14
CA PRO A 124 16.87 -18.86 -2.82
C PRO A 124 17.14 -20.23 -3.47
N SER A 125 16.46 -21.29 -2.99
CA SER A 125 16.61 -22.64 -3.53
C SER A 125 16.06 -22.77 -4.94
N LYS A 126 15.06 -21.94 -5.29
CA LYS A 126 14.43 -21.93 -6.63
C LYS A 126 15.22 -21.14 -7.67
N THR A 127 16.32 -20.50 -7.29
CA THR A 127 17.14 -19.72 -8.21
C THR A 127 18.15 -20.61 -8.96
N GLY A 128 18.28 -20.38 -10.27
CA GLY A 128 19.27 -21.12 -11.09
C GLY A 128 20.70 -20.92 -10.64
N PHE A 129 21.57 -21.87 -10.95
CA PHE A 129 22.99 -21.88 -10.56
C PHE A 129 23.71 -20.56 -10.92
N LEU A 130 23.54 -20.07 -12.14
CA LEU A 130 24.16 -18.82 -12.61
C LEU A 130 23.72 -17.60 -11.76
N SER A 131 22.46 -17.52 -11.38
CA SER A 131 21.96 -16.44 -10.54
C SER A 131 22.59 -16.47 -9.14
N ARG A 132 22.81 -17.67 -8.58
CA ARG A 132 23.49 -17.84 -7.28
C ARG A 132 24.96 -17.43 -7.36
N VAL A 133 25.65 -17.78 -8.44
CA VAL A 133 27.03 -17.34 -8.67
C VAL A 133 27.12 -15.82 -8.79
N PHE A 134 26.24 -15.22 -9.59
CA PHE A 134 26.18 -13.76 -9.73
C PHE A 134 25.92 -13.06 -8.40
N ARG A 135 24.97 -13.58 -7.59
CA ARG A 135 24.71 -13.05 -6.26
C ARG A 135 25.96 -13.08 -5.38
N LYS A 136 26.70 -14.19 -5.36
CA LYS A 136 27.95 -14.27 -4.59
C LYS A 136 28.99 -13.24 -5.05
N LEU A 137 29.10 -13.00 -6.35
CA LEU A 137 29.96 -11.96 -6.90
C LEU A 137 29.51 -10.57 -6.45
N MET A 138 28.19 -10.31 -6.45
CA MET A 138 27.62 -9.03 -6.01
C MET A 138 27.82 -8.79 -4.53
N VAL A 139 27.65 -9.81 -3.68
CA VAL A 139 27.93 -9.75 -2.24
C VAL A 139 29.41 -9.36 -2.02
N ARG A 140 30.33 -10.02 -2.73
CA ARG A 140 31.76 -9.69 -2.66
C ARG A 140 32.07 -8.28 -3.20
N TRP A 141 31.45 -7.89 -4.31
CA TRP A 141 31.60 -6.55 -4.88
C TRP A 141 31.08 -5.46 -3.94
N ALA A 142 30.03 -5.74 -3.20
CA ALA A 142 29.49 -4.84 -2.18
C ALA A 142 30.35 -4.77 -0.90
N GLY A 143 31.36 -5.64 -0.77
CA GLY A 143 32.27 -5.66 0.38
C GLY A 143 31.62 -6.21 1.65
N VAL A 144 30.69 -7.17 1.52
CA VAL A 144 30.05 -7.88 2.63
C VAL A 144 30.38 -9.36 2.58
N LYS A 145 30.33 -10.02 3.73
CA LYS A 145 30.53 -11.48 3.80
C LYS A 145 29.27 -12.23 3.40
N ASP A 146 28.13 -11.78 3.90
CA ASP A 146 26.81 -12.28 3.56
C ASP A 146 25.73 -11.19 3.81
N VAL A 147 24.58 -11.33 3.15
CA VAL A 147 23.38 -10.50 3.37
C VAL A 147 22.16 -11.36 3.10
N ALA A 148 21.05 -11.06 3.76
CA ALA A 148 19.79 -11.73 3.49
C ALA A 148 19.38 -11.57 2.01
N TYR A 149 18.70 -12.57 1.47
CA TYR A 149 18.31 -12.57 0.06
C TYR A 149 17.31 -11.45 -0.25
N SER A 150 16.41 -11.18 0.67
CA SER A 150 15.31 -10.22 0.55
C SER A 150 15.72 -8.76 0.72
N SER A 151 16.76 -8.49 1.52
CA SER A 151 17.19 -7.12 1.81
C SER A 151 18.53 -6.73 1.17
N GLY A 152 19.38 -7.72 0.86
CA GLY A 152 20.67 -7.45 0.23
C GLY A 152 21.48 -6.38 0.98
N THR A 153 21.82 -5.30 0.29
CA THR A 153 22.53 -4.15 0.89
C THR A 153 21.63 -2.97 1.23
N LEU A 154 20.29 -3.10 1.08
CA LEU A 154 19.34 -2.02 1.36
C LEU A 154 19.51 -1.46 2.76
N LEU A 155 19.55 -2.34 3.77
CA LEU A 155 19.62 -1.92 5.18
C LEU A 155 20.99 -1.32 5.54
N ARG A 156 22.06 -1.77 4.89
CA ARG A 156 23.42 -1.25 5.13
C ARG A 156 23.67 0.08 4.41
N ASP A 157 23.34 0.13 3.13
CA ASP A 157 23.83 1.19 2.23
C ASP A 157 22.81 2.31 1.97
N SER A 158 21.55 2.16 2.34
CA SER A 158 20.64 3.30 2.36
C SER A 158 21.05 4.28 3.47
N ASP A 159 20.94 5.58 3.21
CA ASP A 159 21.21 6.62 4.20
C ASP A 159 20.03 6.77 5.18
N SER A 160 18.81 6.49 4.70
CA SER A 160 17.60 6.40 5.50
C SER A 160 16.71 5.24 5.01
N VAL A 161 16.02 4.60 5.94
CA VAL A 161 15.04 3.55 5.64
C VAL A 161 13.70 3.96 6.23
N ILE A 162 12.63 3.87 5.44
CA ILE A 162 11.27 4.14 5.88
C ILE A 162 10.55 2.81 6.08
N ALA A 163 10.12 2.55 7.33
CA ALA A 163 9.21 1.49 7.67
C ALA A 163 7.78 2.04 7.73
N LEU A 164 6.79 1.26 7.30
CA LEU A 164 5.41 1.72 7.19
C LEU A 164 4.55 1.41 8.42
N CYS A 165 4.99 0.48 9.27
CA CYS A 165 4.36 0.12 10.53
C CYS A 165 5.41 -0.33 11.55
N GLU A 166 5.01 -0.40 12.83
CA GLU A 166 5.91 -0.75 13.93
C GLU A 166 6.49 -2.16 13.78
N ARG A 167 5.68 -3.10 13.31
CA ARG A 167 6.15 -4.47 13.05
C ARG A 167 7.25 -4.49 11.99
N HIS A 168 7.07 -3.79 10.87
CA HIS A 168 8.11 -3.72 9.83
C HIS A 168 9.40 -3.11 10.39
N ARG A 169 9.27 -2.03 11.17
CA ARG A 169 10.42 -1.40 11.83
C ARG A 169 11.16 -2.38 12.75
N ALA A 170 10.43 -3.11 13.59
CA ALA A 170 11.02 -4.09 14.50
C ALA A 170 11.79 -5.19 13.76
N LEU A 171 11.21 -5.74 12.71
CA LEU A 171 11.83 -6.79 11.89
C LEU A 171 13.08 -6.30 11.13
N LEU A 172 13.08 -5.06 10.64
CA LEU A 172 14.27 -4.48 10.01
C LEU A 172 15.40 -4.31 11.01
N ILE A 173 15.08 -3.93 12.26
CA ILE A 173 16.08 -3.80 13.35
C ILE A 173 16.58 -5.17 13.77
N GLU A 174 15.72 -6.18 13.85
CA GLU A 174 16.12 -7.56 14.14
C GLU A 174 17.06 -8.11 13.07
N GLU A 175 16.77 -7.90 11.79
CA GLU A 175 17.59 -8.34 10.66
C GLU A 175 18.94 -7.62 10.61
N TRP A 176 18.95 -6.31 10.90
CA TRP A 176 20.13 -5.46 10.83
C TRP A 176 20.12 -4.41 11.94
N PRO A 177 20.61 -4.72 13.14
CA PRO A 177 20.49 -3.85 14.32
C PRO A 177 20.95 -2.41 14.11
N SER A 178 22.01 -2.18 13.32
CA SER A 178 22.52 -0.84 13.06
C SER A 178 21.55 0.03 12.20
N VAL A 179 20.52 -0.54 11.60
CA VAL A 179 19.50 0.24 10.87
C VAL A 179 18.65 1.08 11.81
N GLY A 180 18.56 0.73 13.09
CA GLY A 180 17.78 1.45 14.09
C GLY A 180 18.08 2.95 14.16
N ASN A 181 19.33 3.35 13.86
CA ASN A 181 19.76 4.75 13.87
C ASN A 181 19.28 5.56 12.64
N LYS A 182 18.75 4.89 11.61
CA LYS A 182 18.34 5.51 10.34
C LYS A 182 16.99 5.03 9.83
N VAL A 183 16.26 4.22 10.60
CA VAL A 183 14.90 3.82 10.25
C VAL A 183 13.90 4.80 10.85
N ALA A 184 13.08 5.38 9.96
CA ALA A 184 11.94 6.22 10.32
C ALA A 184 10.63 5.45 10.13
N LEU A 185 9.68 5.62 11.05
CA LEU A 185 8.33 5.12 10.90
C LEU A 185 7.48 6.18 10.21
N ILE A 186 7.11 5.93 8.96
CA ILE A 186 6.27 6.83 8.16
C ILE A 186 5.18 5.99 7.49
N PRO A 187 3.96 5.98 8.04
CA PRO A 187 2.83 5.29 7.45
C PRO A 187 2.52 5.77 6.02
N PRO A 188 1.93 4.93 5.16
CA PRO A 188 1.57 5.34 3.82
C PRO A 188 0.41 6.36 3.86
N PRO A 189 0.36 7.28 2.87
CA PRO A 189 -0.78 8.17 2.70
C PRO A 189 -2.01 7.40 2.21
N PRO A 190 -3.19 8.05 2.19
CA PRO A 190 -4.36 7.54 1.48
C PRO A 190 -4.04 7.14 0.04
N ASN A 191 -4.59 6.01 -0.41
CA ASN A 191 -4.35 5.51 -1.76
C ASN A 191 -5.53 5.83 -2.70
N LEU A 192 -6.04 7.05 -2.59
CA LEU A 192 -7.13 7.57 -3.42
C LEU A 192 -7.00 9.09 -3.55
N PHE A 193 -7.66 9.65 -4.57
CA PHE A 193 -7.82 11.09 -4.71
C PHE A 193 -8.82 11.57 -3.66
N ILE A 194 -8.45 12.60 -2.87
CA ILE A 194 -9.35 13.20 -1.89
C ILE A 194 -10.13 14.32 -2.59
N ALA A 195 -11.45 14.16 -2.66
CA ALA A 195 -12.34 15.20 -3.17
C ALA A 195 -12.27 16.45 -2.26
N SER A 196 -12.54 17.59 -2.87
CA SER A 196 -12.45 18.96 -2.32
C SER A 196 -12.60 19.09 -0.78
N ASN A 197 -11.87 20.04 -0.21
CA ASN A 197 -11.81 20.35 1.24
C ASN A 197 -13.12 20.84 1.87
N ASP A 198 -14.21 21.03 1.11
CA ASP A 198 -15.53 21.31 1.64
C ASP A 198 -16.26 19.99 1.95
N GLY A 199 -16.05 19.50 3.18
CA GLY A 199 -16.60 18.23 3.64
C GLY A 199 -18.12 18.14 3.54
N ASP A 200 -18.85 19.22 3.78
CA ASP A 200 -20.32 19.23 3.72
C ASP A 200 -20.84 19.09 2.29
N GLN A 201 -20.24 19.80 1.36
CA GLN A 201 -20.61 19.67 -0.06
C GLN A 201 -20.20 18.29 -0.61
N ALA A 202 -19.01 17.78 -0.27
CA ALA A 202 -18.59 16.45 -0.65
C ALA A 202 -19.53 15.38 -0.06
N ARG A 203 -19.95 15.51 1.20
CA ARG A 203 -20.93 14.64 1.83
C ARG A 203 -22.26 14.66 1.10
N GLN A 204 -22.81 15.83 0.79
CA GLN A 204 -24.07 15.97 0.05
C GLN A 204 -23.98 15.33 -1.35
N ARG A 205 -22.90 15.58 -2.07
CA ARG A 205 -22.64 14.95 -3.39
C ARG A 205 -22.55 13.43 -3.27
N GLY A 206 -21.81 12.93 -2.28
CA GLY A 206 -21.63 11.51 -2.03
C GLY A 206 -22.94 10.82 -1.67
N ARG A 207 -23.75 11.39 -0.76
CA ARG A 207 -25.06 10.84 -0.36
C ARG A 207 -26.04 10.81 -1.55
N LYS A 208 -26.08 11.89 -2.36
CA LYS A 208 -26.85 11.91 -3.59
C LYS A 208 -26.40 10.83 -4.57
N ARG A 209 -25.07 10.62 -4.71
CA ARG A 209 -24.51 9.59 -5.59
C ARG A 209 -24.86 8.19 -5.13
N LEU A 210 -24.84 7.96 -3.82
CA LEU A 210 -25.21 6.69 -3.18
C LEU A 210 -26.73 6.44 -3.20
N GLY A 211 -27.54 7.48 -3.37
CA GLY A 211 -29.01 7.39 -3.34
C GLY A 211 -29.53 7.16 -1.91
N VAL A 212 -28.89 7.73 -0.89
CA VAL A 212 -29.30 7.64 0.51
C VAL A 212 -29.88 8.96 0.99
N GLU A 213 -30.84 8.85 1.92
CA GLU A 213 -31.50 9.99 2.54
C GLU A 213 -30.59 10.67 3.59
N PRO A 214 -30.81 11.94 3.91
CA PRO A 214 -30.06 12.64 4.96
C PRO A 214 -30.13 11.95 6.34
N THR A 215 -31.17 11.21 6.61
CA THR A 215 -31.41 10.47 7.86
C THR A 215 -30.86 9.05 7.87
N ASP A 216 -30.45 8.53 6.72
CA ASP A 216 -29.84 7.20 6.66
C ASP A 216 -28.51 7.17 7.41
N PHE A 217 -28.21 6.06 8.08
CA PHE A 217 -26.92 5.82 8.74
C PHE A 217 -26.08 4.85 7.92
N VAL A 218 -24.97 5.35 7.37
CA VAL A 218 -24.13 4.62 6.42
C VAL A 218 -22.91 4.03 7.11
N VAL A 219 -22.90 2.71 7.26
CA VAL A 219 -21.76 1.92 7.71
C VAL A 219 -20.92 1.52 6.50
N THR A 220 -19.62 1.76 6.52
CA THR A 220 -18.77 1.56 5.33
C THR A 220 -17.57 0.66 5.61
N PHE A 221 -17.29 -0.22 4.67
CA PHE A 221 -16.01 -0.89 4.51
C PHE A 221 -15.31 -0.33 3.27
N PHE A 222 -14.00 -0.06 3.36
CA PHE A 222 -13.18 0.40 2.24
C PHE A 222 -11.99 -0.52 2.00
N GLY A 223 -11.85 -1.05 0.79
CA GLY A 223 -10.72 -1.85 0.35
C GLY A 223 -11.11 -3.10 -0.45
N TYR A 224 -10.13 -3.86 -0.86
CA TYR A 224 -10.36 -5.14 -1.55
C TYR A 224 -10.94 -6.19 -0.60
N LEU A 225 -11.81 -7.07 -1.17
CA LEU A 225 -12.55 -8.08 -0.42
C LEU A 225 -11.86 -9.45 -0.57
N TYR A 226 -11.33 -9.96 0.53
CA TYR A 226 -10.74 -11.29 0.63
C TYR A 226 -10.73 -11.78 2.10
N PRO A 227 -10.56 -13.09 2.38
CA PRO A 227 -10.90 -13.70 3.68
C PRO A 227 -10.37 -13.00 4.93
N ILE A 228 -9.07 -12.59 4.94
CA ILE A 228 -8.47 -11.96 6.13
C ILE A 228 -9.05 -10.57 6.46
N LYS A 229 -9.87 -10.01 5.55
CA LYS A 229 -10.57 -8.74 5.77
C LYS A 229 -11.80 -8.85 6.67
N GLY A 230 -12.23 -10.06 7.01
CA GLY A 230 -13.29 -10.29 7.99
C GLY A 230 -14.68 -9.82 7.58
N ILE A 231 -14.98 -9.78 6.27
CA ILE A 231 -16.24 -9.27 5.71
C ILE A 231 -17.45 -10.01 6.28
N GLU A 232 -17.34 -11.32 6.52
CA GLU A 232 -18.39 -12.11 7.13
C GLU A 232 -18.81 -11.54 8.50
N THR A 233 -17.83 -11.15 9.33
CA THR A 233 -18.10 -10.55 10.64
C THR A 233 -18.92 -9.28 10.51
N LEU A 234 -18.56 -8.41 9.56
CA LEU A 234 -19.28 -7.17 9.30
C LEU A 234 -20.71 -7.42 8.81
N LEU A 235 -20.92 -8.35 7.89
CA LEU A 235 -22.25 -8.69 7.39
C LEU A 235 -23.18 -9.21 8.51
N ARG A 236 -22.68 -10.06 9.41
CA ARG A 236 -23.43 -10.57 10.54
C ARG A 236 -23.72 -9.48 11.58
N ALA A 237 -22.76 -8.61 11.87
CA ALA A 237 -22.96 -7.45 12.74
C ALA A 237 -24.02 -6.51 12.15
N PHE A 238 -23.91 -6.19 10.87
CA PHE A 238 -24.85 -5.31 10.19
C PHE A 238 -26.28 -5.91 10.14
N ALA A 239 -26.44 -7.22 10.03
CA ALA A 239 -27.74 -7.87 10.10
C ALA A 239 -28.45 -7.56 11.44
N THR A 240 -27.69 -7.58 12.55
CA THR A 240 -28.22 -7.23 13.88
C THR A 240 -28.59 -5.73 13.97
N VAL A 241 -27.71 -4.86 13.47
CA VAL A 241 -27.94 -3.40 13.45
C VAL A 241 -29.14 -3.06 12.58
N SER A 242 -29.25 -3.62 11.39
CA SER A 242 -30.33 -3.32 10.44
C SER A 242 -31.71 -3.79 10.91
N ALA A 243 -31.77 -4.78 11.78
CA ALA A 243 -33.03 -5.21 12.42
C ALA A 243 -33.54 -4.17 13.47
N GLN A 244 -32.63 -3.43 14.09
CA GLN A 244 -32.95 -2.41 15.10
C GLN A 244 -33.03 -0.99 14.50
N ARG A 245 -32.33 -0.76 13.39
CA ARG A 245 -32.17 0.53 12.72
C ARG A 245 -32.56 0.41 11.24
N PRO A 246 -33.83 0.61 10.89
CA PRO A 246 -34.31 0.53 9.50
C PRO A 246 -33.60 1.47 8.53
N GLU A 247 -33.11 2.61 9.03
CA GLU A 247 -32.37 3.63 8.30
C GLU A 247 -30.89 3.23 8.02
N ALA A 248 -30.39 2.14 8.63
CA ALA A 248 -29.01 1.71 8.43
C ALA A 248 -28.80 1.15 7.01
N LYS A 249 -27.69 1.56 6.39
CA LYS A 249 -27.19 1.11 5.08
C LYS A 249 -25.77 0.61 5.23
N LEU A 250 -25.42 -0.44 4.48
CA LEU A 250 -24.06 -0.97 4.42
C LEU A 250 -23.45 -0.69 3.06
N LEU A 251 -22.25 -0.13 3.06
CA LEU A 251 -21.54 0.26 1.86
C LEU A 251 -20.16 -0.44 1.80
N PHE A 252 -19.92 -1.21 0.75
CA PHE A 252 -18.61 -1.74 0.41
C PHE A 252 -18.03 -0.92 -0.74
N ILE A 253 -16.96 -0.14 -0.45
CA ILE A 253 -16.20 0.60 -1.46
C ILE A 253 -14.95 -0.21 -1.79
N GLY A 254 -14.94 -0.81 -2.97
CA GLY A 254 -13.89 -1.72 -3.43
C GLY A 254 -14.45 -3.00 -4.02
N GLY A 255 -13.60 -3.77 -4.64
CA GLY A 255 -14.00 -4.96 -5.39
C GLY A 255 -13.25 -6.22 -5.00
N LYS A 256 -13.52 -7.28 -5.77
CA LYS A 256 -12.75 -8.51 -5.71
C LYS A 256 -11.31 -8.30 -6.17
N VAL A 257 -10.42 -9.13 -5.71
CA VAL A 257 -9.04 -9.19 -6.20
C VAL A 257 -9.01 -10.07 -7.44
N ASP A 258 -8.47 -9.55 -8.55
CA ASP A 258 -8.37 -10.31 -9.83
C ASP A 258 -7.30 -11.41 -9.81
N LEU A 259 -6.40 -11.37 -8.83
CA LEU A 259 -5.42 -12.42 -8.61
C LEU A 259 -6.03 -13.46 -7.67
N ASP A 260 -5.78 -14.75 -7.92
CA ASP A 260 -6.16 -15.85 -7.03
C ASP A 260 -5.31 -15.84 -5.74
N VAL A 261 -5.27 -14.68 -5.11
CA VAL A 261 -4.65 -14.47 -3.83
C VAL A 261 -5.66 -14.91 -2.78
N GLN A 262 -5.44 -16.09 -2.22
CA GLN A 262 -6.25 -16.65 -1.12
C GLN A 262 -7.74 -16.87 -1.47
N GLY A 263 -8.07 -17.25 -2.70
CA GLY A 263 -9.45 -17.55 -3.11
C GLY A 263 -10.35 -16.31 -3.22
N GLY A 264 -9.80 -15.12 -3.46
CA GLY A 264 -10.55 -13.86 -3.38
C GLY A 264 -11.71 -13.71 -4.37
N ALA A 265 -11.67 -14.37 -5.52
CA ALA A 265 -12.76 -14.28 -6.50
C ALA A 265 -14.04 -15.02 -6.02
N SER A 266 -13.90 -16.24 -5.48
CA SER A 266 -15.01 -16.99 -4.92
C SER A 266 -15.54 -16.36 -3.63
N TYR A 267 -14.66 -15.82 -2.81
CA TYR A 267 -15.01 -15.15 -1.56
C TYR A 267 -15.97 -13.97 -1.73
N PHE A 268 -15.79 -13.16 -2.78
CA PHE A 268 -16.71 -12.05 -3.06
C PHE A 268 -18.14 -12.56 -3.30
N ASP A 269 -18.29 -13.59 -4.15
CA ASP A 269 -19.60 -14.18 -4.48
C ASP A 269 -20.24 -14.87 -3.25
N GLU A 270 -19.43 -15.50 -2.40
CA GLU A 270 -19.85 -16.07 -1.11
C GLU A 270 -20.38 -14.98 -0.17
N MET A 271 -19.72 -13.83 -0.08
CA MET A 271 -20.17 -12.73 0.78
C MET A 271 -21.46 -12.09 0.28
N GLN A 272 -21.65 -11.98 -1.05
CA GLN A 272 -22.92 -11.54 -1.60
C GLN A 272 -24.06 -12.55 -1.32
N THR A 273 -23.76 -13.84 -1.39
CA THR A 273 -24.72 -14.90 -1.05
C THR A 273 -25.07 -14.85 0.43
N LEU A 274 -24.08 -14.62 1.30
CA LEU A 274 -24.33 -14.45 2.74
C LEU A 274 -25.22 -13.22 3.03
N ALA A 275 -25.00 -12.10 2.35
CA ALA A 275 -25.85 -10.91 2.50
C ALA A 275 -27.32 -11.20 2.16
N LYS A 276 -27.58 -11.99 1.10
CA LYS A 276 -28.93 -12.47 0.76
C LYS A 276 -29.52 -13.39 1.84
N THR A 277 -28.71 -14.35 2.32
CA THR A 277 -29.13 -15.26 3.38
C THR A 277 -29.50 -14.53 4.67
N LEU A 278 -28.78 -13.46 5.00
CA LEU A 278 -29.02 -12.58 6.14
C LEU A 278 -30.15 -11.56 5.89
N GLN A 279 -30.75 -11.54 4.68
CA GLN A 279 -31.81 -10.62 4.26
C GLN A 279 -31.42 -9.13 4.37
N ILE A 280 -30.14 -8.82 4.13
CA ILE A 280 -29.59 -7.46 4.14
C ILE A 280 -29.12 -6.96 2.77
N ASP A 281 -29.28 -7.76 1.73
CA ASP A 281 -28.86 -7.42 0.36
C ASP A 281 -29.54 -6.15 -0.17
N GLY A 282 -30.84 -5.92 0.13
CA GLY A 282 -31.56 -4.70 -0.23
C GLY A 282 -31.07 -3.42 0.49
N ARG A 283 -30.17 -3.55 1.50
CA ARG A 283 -29.58 -2.44 2.25
C ARG A 283 -28.06 -2.40 2.11
N THR A 284 -27.49 -3.28 1.28
CA THR A 284 -26.05 -3.41 1.07
C THR A 284 -25.69 -3.00 -0.35
N THR A 285 -24.82 -2.02 -0.48
CA THR A 285 -24.31 -1.54 -1.76
C THR A 285 -22.86 -2.02 -1.95
N TRP A 286 -22.60 -2.63 -3.08
CA TRP A 286 -21.26 -3.07 -3.52
C TRP A 286 -20.83 -2.24 -4.71
N THR A 287 -19.85 -1.34 -4.54
CA THR A 287 -19.45 -0.44 -5.65
C THR A 287 -18.58 -1.13 -6.71
N GLY A 288 -17.94 -2.23 -6.35
CA GLY A 288 -16.86 -2.80 -7.18
C GLY A 288 -15.57 -1.99 -7.08
N ALA A 289 -14.65 -2.26 -8.00
CA ALA A 289 -13.37 -1.56 -8.06
C ALA A 289 -13.57 -0.09 -8.45
N PHE A 290 -12.81 0.78 -7.84
CA PHE A 290 -12.78 2.22 -8.15
C PHE A 290 -11.42 2.60 -8.75
N LYS A 291 -11.39 3.71 -9.47
CA LYS A 291 -10.14 4.27 -9.99
C LYS A 291 -9.58 5.29 -8.98
N SER A 292 -8.37 5.06 -8.56
CA SER A 292 -7.72 5.86 -7.49
C SER A 292 -7.52 7.34 -7.83
N HIS A 293 -7.61 7.72 -9.11
CA HIS A 293 -7.50 9.10 -9.58
C HIS A 293 -8.86 9.80 -9.74
N GLU A 294 -9.98 9.07 -9.56
CA GLU A 294 -11.33 9.62 -9.59
C GLU A 294 -11.82 9.97 -8.18
N GLU A 295 -12.65 10.99 -8.06
CA GLU A 295 -13.17 11.44 -6.76
C GLU A 295 -14.27 10.54 -6.18
N GLU A 296 -14.77 9.56 -6.94
CA GLU A 296 -15.95 8.78 -6.56
C GLU A 296 -15.80 8.07 -5.23
N ALA A 297 -14.68 7.35 -5.02
CA ALA A 297 -14.43 6.66 -3.76
C ALA A 297 -14.36 7.63 -2.57
N SER A 298 -13.77 8.81 -2.76
CA SER A 298 -13.71 9.85 -1.74
C SER A 298 -15.09 10.42 -1.42
N LEU A 299 -15.92 10.70 -2.43
CA LEU A 299 -17.30 11.16 -2.22
C LEU A 299 -18.12 10.14 -1.44
N LEU A 300 -17.95 8.85 -1.71
CA LEU A 300 -18.63 7.78 -0.99
C LEU A 300 -18.13 7.66 0.46
N LEU A 301 -16.84 7.89 0.72
CA LEU A 301 -16.33 8.00 2.10
C LEU A 301 -16.92 9.21 2.82
N HIS A 302 -17.02 10.37 2.18
CA HIS A 302 -17.71 11.53 2.76
C HIS A 302 -19.20 11.27 3.04
N ALA A 303 -19.85 10.39 2.28
CA ALA A 303 -21.25 9.99 2.51
C ALA A 303 -21.44 9.12 3.76
N SER A 304 -20.36 8.53 4.27
CA SER A 304 -20.36 7.55 5.35
C SER A 304 -20.47 8.23 6.73
N ASP A 305 -20.96 7.47 7.73
CA ASP A 305 -21.07 7.92 9.12
C ASP A 305 -20.07 7.20 10.02
N VAL A 306 -19.74 5.94 9.69
CA VAL A 306 -18.75 5.13 10.40
C VAL A 306 -18.08 4.14 9.43
N CYS A 307 -16.83 3.90 9.65
CA CYS A 307 -16.09 2.86 8.92
C CYS A 307 -15.73 1.68 9.81
N VAL A 308 -15.76 0.48 9.24
CA VAL A 308 -15.44 -0.76 9.96
C VAL A 308 -14.36 -1.53 9.18
N LEU A 309 -13.25 -1.85 9.86
CA LEU A 309 -12.17 -2.70 9.35
C LEU A 309 -12.04 -3.95 10.23
N PRO A 310 -12.84 -4.99 9.98
CA PRO A 310 -12.97 -6.16 10.86
C PRO A 310 -11.87 -7.20 10.56
N PHE A 311 -10.64 -6.76 10.34
CA PHE A 311 -9.52 -7.57 9.89
C PHE A 311 -9.18 -8.67 10.91
N LEU A 312 -9.02 -9.91 10.45
CA LEU A 312 -8.76 -11.06 11.33
C LEU A 312 -7.41 -10.95 12.06
N GLU A 313 -6.45 -10.27 11.47
CA GLU A 313 -5.11 -10.07 12.03
C GLU A 313 -4.95 -8.72 12.75
N GLY A 314 -5.99 -7.89 12.75
CA GLY A 314 -5.93 -6.51 13.25
C GLY A 314 -5.43 -5.52 12.20
N VAL A 315 -5.58 -4.23 12.52
CA VAL A 315 -5.15 -3.14 11.65
C VAL A 315 -3.72 -2.74 11.96
N GLN A 316 -2.96 -2.41 10.93
CA GLN A 316 -1.60 -1.88 11.04
C GLN A 316 -1.51 -0.52 10.38
N LEU A 317 -0.53 0.30 10.78
CA LEU A 317 -0.30 1.64 10.22
C LEU A 317 0.00 1.64 8.71
N ASN A 318 0.51 0.53 8.17
CA ASN A 318 0.74 0.38 6.73
C ASN A 318 -0.54 0.19 5.90
N ASN A 319 -1.71 0.19 6.54
CA ASN A 319 -2.98 -0.03 5.87
C ASN A 319 -3.51 1.26 5.20
N SER A 320 -3.45 1.31 3.87
CA SER A 320 -3.92 2.46 3.09
C SER A 320 -5.43 2.70 3.17
N SER A 321 -6.24 1.65 3.43
CA SER A 321 -7.67 1.81 3.68
C SER A 321 -7.92 2.59 4.96
N PHE A 322 -7.21 2.26 6.04
CA PHE A 322 -7.25 3.01 7.30
C PHE A 322 -6.84 4.48 7.08
N ALA A 323 -5.71 4.70 6.40
CA ALA A 323 -5.25 6.06 6.09
C ALA A 323 -6.29 6.86 5.30
N SER A 324 -7.01 6.21 4.38
CA SER A 324 -8.07 6.85 3.60
C SER A 324 -9.26 7.27 4.47
N MET A 325 -9.68 6.43 5.41
CA MET A 325 -10.78 6.76 6.32
C MET A 325 -10.42 7.91 7.27
N VAL A 326 -9.19 7.89 7.82
CA VAL A 326 -8.68 8.97 8.67
C VAL A 326 -8.64 10.30 7.91
N ALA A 327 -8.20 10.29 6.65
CA ALA A 327 -8.16 11.50 5.82
C ALA A 327 -9.54 12.11 5.53
N HIS A 328 -10.63 11.32 5.71
CA HIS A 328 -12.02 11.79 5.60
C HIS A 328 -12.65 12.12 6.97
N GLY A 329 -11.88 12.04 8.06
CA GLY A 329 -12.37 12.35 9.40
C GLY A 329 -13.43 11.39 9.93
N LEU A 330 -13.47 10.15 9.43
CA LEU A 330 -14.49 9.18 9.79
C LEU A 330 -14.19 8.50 11.13
N PRO A 331 -15.19 8.27 11.99
CA PRO A 331 -15.08 7.33 13.10
C PRO A 331 -14.77 5.93 12.58
N ILE A 332 -13.83 5.22 13.22
CA ILE A 332 -13.35 3.92 12.72
C ILE A 332 -13.46 2.86 13.82
N ILE A 333 -14.09 1.74 13.48
CA ILE A 333 -14.10 0.52 14.27
C ILE A 333 -13.10 -0.45 13.67
N VAL A 334 -12.19 -0.99 14.50
CA VAL A 334 -11.17 -1.95 14.08
C VAL A 334 -11.15 -3.18 14.97
N THR A 335 -10.56 -4.28 14.52
CA THR A 335 -10.39 -5.47 15.34
C THR A 335 -9.00 -5.53 15.98
N ARG A 336 -8.95 -6.05 17.24
CA ARG A 336 -7.72 -6.34 17.98
C ARG A 336 -7.14 -7.68 17.53
N GLY A 337 -6.53 -7.73 16.35
CA GLY A 337 -5.83 -8.94 15.92
C GLY A 337 -4.37 -8.96 16.42
N PRO A 338 -3.68 -10.11 16.24
CA PRO A 338 -2.31 -10.30 16.73
C PRO A 338 -1.27 -9.36 16.09
N LEU A 339 -1.61 -8.73 14.99
CA LEU A 339 -0.73 -7.81 14.27
C LEU A 339 -1.11 -6.33 14.41
N MET A 340 -2.08 -6.01 15.29
CA MET A 340 -2.49 -4.63 15.51
C MET A 340 -1.34 -3.80 16.08
N ASP A 341 -1.06 -2.66 15.46
CA ASP A 341 -0.03 -1.73 15.96
C ASP A 341 -0.47 -1.05 17.27
N GLN A 342 0.48 -0.75 18.16
CA GLN A 342 0.24 -0.13 19.47
C GLN A 342 -0.27 1.32 19.36
N ALA A 343 -0.12 1.95 18.20
CA ALA A 343 -0.65 3.29 17.94
C ALA A 343 -2.20 3.36 17.98
N PHE A 344 -2.89 2.22 17.88
CA PHE A 344 -4.35 2.16 17.93
C PHE A 344 -4.84 1.95 19.36
N ILE A 345 -5.44 2.99 19.96
CA ILE A 345 -5.88 3.02 21.36
C ILE A 345 -7.40 3.09 21.40
N HIS A 346 -8.02 2.07 22.03
CA HIS A 346 -9.47 1.99 22.15
C HIS A 346 -10.04 3.19 22.91
N GLY A 347 -11.04 3.82 22.33
CA GLY A 347 -11.75 4.98 22.91
C GLY A 347 -11.01 6.31 22.77
N GLU A 348 -9.75 6.31 22.26
CA GLU A 348 -9.00 7.54 21.99
C GLU A 348 -8.99 7.89 20.51
N ASN A 349 -8.52 6.97 19.66
CA ASN A 349 -8.41 7.24 18.23
C ASN A 349 -9.13 6.22 17.35
N VAL A 350 -9.52 5.08 17.90
CA VAL A 350 -10.37 4.07 17.25
C VAL A 350 -11.27 3.40 18.28
N LEU A 351 -12.36 2.77 17.84
CA LEU A 351 -13.06 1.76 18.63
C LEU A 351 -12.54 0.38 18.25
N THR A 352 -12.29 -0.47 19.24
CA THR A 352 -11.75 -1.82 18.99
C THR A 352 -12.68 -2.91 19.50
N CYS A 353 -12.78 -4.00 18.74
CA CYS A 353 -13.49 -5.23 19.12
C CYS A 353 -12.62 -6.45 18.83
N GLU A 354 -13.01 -7.63 19.27
CA GLU A 354 -12.29 -8.86 18.98
C GLU A 354 -12.57 -9.35 17.55
N PRO A 355 -11.59 -9.97 16.86
CA PRO A 355 -11.81 -10.58 15.55
C PRO A 355 -12.89 -11.65 15.60
N LYS A 356 -13.72 -11.72 14.55
CA LYS A 356 -14.85 -12.66 14.41
C LYS A 356 -16.01 -12.44 15.41
N ASP A 357 -15.93 -11.49 16.30
CA ASP A 357 -17.01 -11.15 17.21
C ASP A 357 -17.96 -10.13 16.57
N HIS A 358 -18.98 -10.64 15.88
CA HIS A 358 -19.97 -9.79 15.21
C HIS A 358 -20.98 -9.11 16.18
N GLN A 359 -21.00 -9.50 17.46
CA GLN A 359 -21.82 -8.83 18.47
C GLN A 359 -21.10 -7.61 19.05
N ALA A 360 -19.77 -7.64 19.08
CA ALA A 360 -18.94 -6.52 19.53
C ALA A 360 -18.72 -5.44 18.46
N VAL A 361 -18.87 -5.79 17.17
CA VAL A 361 -18.79 -4.85 16.04
C VAL A 361 -20.07 -4.04 15.96
#